data_f7cfc8fa4860a927f61d846cdbbff3d4
#
_entry.id   f7cfc8fa4860a927f61d846cdbbff3d4
#
_cell.length_a   1.000
_cell.length_b   1.000
_cell.length_c   1.000
_cell.angle_alpha   90.00
_cell.angle_beta   90.00
_cell.angle_gamma   90.00
#
_symmetry.space_group_name_H-M   'P 1'
#
loop_
_entity.id
_entity.type
_entity.pdbx_description
1 polymer ?
#
loop_
_entity_poly.entity_id
_entity_poly.type
_entity_poly.pdbx_seq_one_letter_code
_entity_poly.pdbx_strand_id
1 'polypeptide(L)'
;NLGVATWHDAKKRAFHVTIADVPGLIEGAHEGKGLGIRFLKHLERTTVLLHLVDVSIMAMNDPVTDFEIIRDEMIQYDEKMSQKPFFVAATKIDIVEDSEKLEHLRGYCEGRQIPFFEVSSASAMGVQPLIRTLGLAVVKYRKAQTAVLKSGADEVL
;
A
#
# COMPACT_ATOMS: atom_id res chain seq x y z
N ASN A 1 0.44 6.63 -13.39
CA ASN A 1 1.38 7.74 -13.16
C ASN A 1 2.53 7.28 -12.27
N LEU A 2 3.72 7.89 -12.42
CA LEU A 2 4.88 7.66 -11.57
C LEU A 2 5.26 8.95 -10.87
N GLY A 3 5.52 8.86 -9.57
CA GLY A 3 6.04 9.95 -8.75
C GLY A 3 7.28 9.49 -7.98
N VAL A 4 8.07 10.46 -7.52
CA VAL A 4 9.24 10.20 -6.66
C VAL A 4 9.02 10.93 -5.35
N ALA A 5 9.01 10.19 -4.26
CA ALA A 5 9.00 10.75 -2.92
C ALA A 5 10.41 10.70 -2.32
N THR A 6 10.76 11.74 -1.58
CA THR A 6 12.09 11.89 -0.97
C THR A 6 11.94 12.07 0.53
N TRP A 7 12.79 11.39 1.30
CA TRP A 7 12.94 11.66 2.73
C TRP A 7 14.42 11.71 3.11
N HIS A 8 14.70 12.23 4.29
CA HIS A 8 16.04 12.35 4.81
C HIS A 8 16.18 11.58 6.13
N ASP A 9 17.30 10.90 6.32
CA ASP A 9 17.64 10.29 7.60
C ASP A 9 18.18 11.32 8.61
N ALA A 10 18.46 10.86 9.83
CA ALA A 10 19.05 11.70 10.88
C ALA A 10 20.43 12.29 10.49
N LYS A 11 21.12 11.69 9.54
CA LYS A 11 22.41 12.16 8.99
C LYS A 11 22.22 13.03 7.72
N LYS A 12 20.99 13.49 7.45
CA LYS A 12 20.62 14.31 6.28
C LYS A 12 20.90 13.64 4.93
N ARG A 13 21.03 12.30 4.88
CA ARG A 13 21.14 11.59 3.60
C ARG A 13 19.79 11.49 2.97
N ALA A 14 19.70 11.88 1.69
CA ALA A 14 18.46 11.78 0.92
C ALA A 14 18.21 10.34 0.46
N PHE A 15 16.99 9.89 0.60
CA PHE A 15 16.50 8.63 0.08
C PHE A 15 15.32 8.90 -0.84
N HIS A 16 15.23 8.12 -1.90
CA HIS A 16 14.18 8.25 -2.89
C HIS A 16 13.42 6.93 -3.03
N VAL A 17 12.11 7.02 -3.14
CA VAL A 17 11.24 5.90 -3.48
C VAL A 17 10.34 6.30 -4.65
N THR A 18 10.24 5.44 -5.64
CA THR A 18 9.31 5.62 -6.74
C THR A 18 7.95 5.08 -6.33
N ILE A 19 6.94 5.91 -6.44
CA ILE A 19 5.54 5.57 -6.18
C ILE A 19 4.85 5.46 -7.53
N ALA A 20 4.26 4.30 -7.81
CA ALA A 20 3.40 4.10 -8.96
C ALA A 20 1.94 4.28 -8.51
N ASP A 21 1.28 5.28 -9.07
CA ASP A 21 -0.16 5.41 -8.96
C ASP A 21 -0.80 4.36 -9.87
N VAL A 22 -1.54 3.47 -9.25
CA VAL A 22 -2.29 2.46 -9.95
C VAL A 22 -3.76 2.86 -9.86
N PRO A 23 -4.37 3.34 -10.96
CA PRO A 23 -5.73 3.83 -10.94
C PRO A 23 -6.67 2.76 -10.41
N GLY A 24 -7.59 3.19 -9.54
CA GLY A 24 -8.40 2.37 -8.67
C GLY A 24 -9.03 1.16 -9.31
N LEU A 25 -9.20 0.14 -8.52
CA LEU A 25 -10.11 -0.95 -8.79
C LEU A 25 -11.49 -0.35 -8.94
N ILE A 26 -12.01 -0.40 -10.14
CA ILE A 26 -13.39 -0.05 -10.42
C ILE A 26 -14.21 -1.26 -10.02
N GLU A 27 -15.28 -1.05 -9.25
CA GLU A 27 -16.31 -2.05 -9.01
C GLU A 27 -16.60 -2.84 -10.29
N GLY A 28 -16.47 -4.17 -10.24
CA GLY A 28 -16.68 -5.05 -11.39
C GLY A 28 -15.43 -5.53 -12.13
N ALA A 29 -14.23 -5.34 -11.60
CA ALA A 29 -13.00 -5.87 -12.21
C ALA A 29 -13.02 -7.41 -12.33
N HIS A 30 -13.76 -8.10 -11.46
CA HIS A 30 -13.99 -9.55 -11.49
C HIS A 30 -14.91 -10.00 -12.66
N GLU A 31 -15.59 -9.10 -13.34
CA GLU A 31 -16.44 -9.41 -14.50
C GLU A 31 -15.66 -9.55 -15.84
N GLY A 32 -14.35 -9.65 -15.81
CA GLY A 32 -13.55 -9.96 -17.00
C GLY A 32 -13.33 -8.80 -17.99
N LYS A 33 -13.68 -7.58 -17.64
CA LYS A 33 -13.39 -6.40 -18.47
C LYS A 33 -11.94 -5.95 -18.25
N GLY A 34 -11.08 -6.35 -19.15
CA GLY A 34 -9.64 -6.14 -19.42
C GLY A 34 -8.80 -5.06 -18.72
N LEU A 35 -9.36 -4.21 -17.87
CA LEU A 35 -8.65 -3.23 -17.03
C LEU A 35 -7.99 -3.89 -15.80
N GLY A 36 -8.61 -4.90 -15.21
CA GLY A 36 -8.09 -5.61 -14.04
C GLY A 36 -6.74 -6.28 -14.27
N ILE A 37 -6.55 -6.98 -15.39
CA ILE A 37 -5.29 -7.70 -15.69
C ILE A 37 -4.11 -6.74 -15.92
N ARG A 38 -4.34 -5.59 -16.56
CA ARG A 38 -3.27 -4.58 -16.73
C ARG A 38 -2.85 -3.95 -15.41
N PHE A 39 -3.81 -3.71 -14.55
CA PHE A 39 -3.62 -3.21 -13.20
C PHE A 39 -2.75 -4.18 -12.38
N LEU A 40 -3.13 -5.43 -12.33
CA LEU A 40 -2.45 -6.46 -11.54
C LEU A 40 -1.02 -6.69 -12.02
N LYS A 41 -0.74 -6.61 -13.33
CA LYS A 41 0.63 -6.63 -13.89
C LYS A 41 1.51 -5.47 -13.41
N HIS A 42 0.93 -4.30 -13.12
CA HIS A 42 1.69 -3.20 -12.52
C HIS A 42 2.02 -3.49 -11.05
N LEU A 43 1.09 -4.09 -10.31
CA LEU A 43 1.32 -4.49 -8.92
C LEU A 43 2.42 -5.55 -8.78
N GLU A 44 2.54 -6.49 -9.73
CA GLU A 44 3.61 -7.50 -9.73
C GLU A 44 5.01 -6.87 -9.63
N ARG A 45 5.22 -5.72 -10.27
CA ARG A 45 6.51 -5.02 -10.32
C ARG A 45 6.82 -4.20 -9.08
N THR A 46 5.84 -4.02 -8.19
CA THR A 46 6.05 -3.24 -6.97
C THR A 46 6.77 -4.07 -5.90
N THR A 47 7.53 -3.40 -5.06
CA THR A 47 8.22 -4.01 -3.91
C THR A 47 7.33 -4.03 -2.68
N VAL A 48 6.53 -2.98 -2.51
CA VAL A 48 5.65 -2.73 -1.37
C VAL A 48 4.32 -2.27 -1.91
N LEU A 49 3.24 -2.65 -1.25
CA LEU A 49 1.88 -2.23 -1.59
C LEU A 49 1.37 -1.26 -0.52
N LEU A 50 0.77 -0.17 -0.98
CA LEU A 50 0.05 0.77 -0.14
C LEU A 50 -1.39 0.88 -0.65
N HIS A 51 -2.34 0.54 0.21
CA HIS A 51 -3.76 0.73 -0.06
C HIS A 51 -4.22 2.03 0.57
N LEU A 52 -4.72 2.93 -0.26
CA LEU A 52 -5.33 4.19 0.16
C LEU A 52 -6.84 4.00 0.29
N VAL A 53 -7.38 4.22 1.48
CA VAL A 53 -8.80 4.06 1.78
C VAL A 53 -9.40 5.41 2.14
N ASP A 54 -10.42 5.83 1.42
CA ASP A 54 -11.16 7.07 1.71
C ASP A 54 -12.08 6.84 2.93
N VAL A 55 -11.84 7.59 4.00
CA VAL A 55 -12.66 7.54 5.22
C VAL A 55 -13.47 8.83 5.44
N SER A 56 -13.50 9.70 4.44
CA SER A 56 -14.25 10.94 4.51
C SER A 56 -15.77 10.70 4.51
N ILE A 57 -16.51 11.73 4.85
CA ILE A 57 -17.99 11.73 4.74
C ILE A 57 -18.46 11.42 3.30
N MET A 58 -17.64 11.70 2.29
CA MET A 58 -17.96 11.45 0.88
C MET A 58 -17.81 9.98 0.47
N ALA A 59 -17.14 9.15 1.28
CA ALA A 59 -16.99 7.72 1.03
C ALA A 59 -18.36 7.02 1.19
N MET A 60 -18.85 6.39 0.12
CA MET A 60 -20.17 5.77 0.10
C MET A 60 -20.22 4.42 0.80
N ASN A 61 -19.11 3.66 0.73
CA ASN A 61 -19.03 2.30 1.23
C ASN A 61 -18.35 2.22 2.60
N ASP A 62 -18.50 1.07 3.25
CA ASP A 62 -17.71 0.74 4.42
C ASP A 62 -16.23 0.50 4.03
N PRO A 63 -15.29 1.20 4.67
CA PRO A 63 -13.88 1.15 4.26
C PRO A 63 -13.22 -0.23 4.45
N VAL A 64 -13.71 -1.04 5.38
CA VAL A 64 -13.21 -2.41 5.58
C VAL A 64 -13.68 -3.30 4.45
N THR A 65 -14.94 -3.18 4.04
CA THR A 65 -15.49 -3.93 2.92
C THR A 65 -14.74 -3.62 1.62
N ASP A 66 -14.53 -2.35 1.31
CA ASP A 66 -13.75 -1.93 0.13
C ASP A 66 -12.32 -2.48 0.17
N PHE A 67 -11.69 -2.47 1.35
CA PHE A 67 -10.36 -3.03 1.55
C PHE A 67 -10.33 -4.53 1.28
N GLU A 68 -11.27 -5.29 1.83
CA GLU A 68 -11.31 -6.76 1.69
C GLU A 68 -11.53 -7.17 0.23
N ILE A 69 -12.45 -6.53 -0.48
CA ILE A 69 -12.70 -6.79 -1.91
C ILE A 69 -11.41 -6.65 -2.72
N ILE A 70 -10.71 -5.54 -2.56
CA ILE A 70 -9.46 -5.26 -3.29
C ILE A 70 -8.37 -6.27 -2.94
N ARG A 71 -8.24 -6.61 -1.67
CA ARG A 71 -7.24 -7.57 -1.21
C ARG A 71 -7.49 -8.96 -1.77
N ASP A 72 -8.73 -9.40 -1.76
CA ASP A 72 -9.13 -10.72 -2.27
C ASP A 72 -8.92 -10.81 -3.79
N GLU A 73 -9.24 -9.78 -4.53
CA GLU A 73 -8.98 -9.74 -5.98
C GLU A 73 -7.48 -9.83 -6.30
N MET A 74 -6.62 -9.14 -5.54
CA MET A 74 -5.17 -9.22 -5.71
C MET A 74 -4.66 -10.65 -5.43
N ILE A 75 -5.12 -11.29 -4.38
CA ILE A 75 -4.69 -12.65 -3.99
C ILE A 75 -5.20 -13.69 -5.00
N GLN A 76 -6.41 -13.56 -5.48
CA GLN A 76 -6.97 -14.46 -6.50
C GLN A 76 -6.21 -14.36 -7.84
N TYR A 77 -5.68 -13.18 -8.16
CA TYR A 77 -4.88 -13.00 -9.37
C TYR A 77 -3.49 -13.65 -9.23
N ASP A 78 -2.78 -13.41 -8.14
CA ASP A 78 -1.46 -13.99 -7.85
C ASP A 78 -1.27 -14.09 -6.33
N GLU A 79 -1.24 -15.32 -5.82
CA GLU A 79 -1.02 -15.62 -4.41
C GLU A 79 0.25 -14.96 -3.85
N LYS A 80 1.27 -14.73 -4.69
CA LYS A 80 2.51 -14.03 -4.30
C LYS A 80 2.26 -12.58 -3.86
N MET A 81 1.13 -11.98 -4.24
CA MET A 81 0.75 -10.65 -3.75
C MET A 81 0.57 -10.62 -2.24
N SER A 82 0.10 -11.71 -1.63
CA SER A 82 -0.05 -11.83 -0.18
C SER A 82 1.27 -11.77 0.58
N GLN A 83 2.39 -12.08 -0.08
CA GLN A 83 3.73 -12.12 0.52
C GLN A 83 4.43 -10.76 0.50
N LYS A 84 3.91 -9.78 -0.24
CA LYS A 84 4.49 -8.44 -0.29
C LYS A 84 4.20 -7.66 1.00
N PRO A 85 5.13 -6.82 1.45
CA PRO A 85 4.83 -5.87 2.52
C PRO A 85 3.64 -5.00 2.10
N PHE A 86 2.63 -4.97 2.96
CA PHE A 86 1.36 -4.31 2.71
C PHE A 86 1.08 -3.28 3.79
N PHE A 87 0.64 -2.10 3.38
CA PHE A 87 0.33 -0.97 4.24
C PHE A 87 -1.04 -0.41 3.90
N VAL A 88 -1.72 0.13 4.89
CA VAL A 88 -2.99 0.83 4.72
C VAL A 88 -2.86 2.26 5.18
N ALA A 89 -3.41 3.18 4.42
CA ALA A 89 -3.55 4.58 4.83
C ALA A 89 -4.99 5.05 4.64
N ALA A 90 -5.60 5.44 5.74
CA ALA A 90 -6.85 6.20 5.73
C ALA A 90 -6.57 7.60 5.17
N THR A 91 -7.29 7.99 4.13
CA THR A 91 -7.10 9.27 3.44
C THR A 91 -8.22 10.25 3.73
N LYS A 92 -7.96 11.55 3.47
CA LYS A 92 -8.90 12.65 3.68
C LYS A 92 -9.36 12.80 5.12
N ILE A 93 -8.46 12.51 6.07
CA ILE A 93 -8.78 12.64 7.51
C ILE A 93 -9.09 14.07 7.95
N ASP A 94 -8.78 15.07 7.14
CA ASP A 94 -9.11 16.48 7.33
C ASP A 94 -10.59 16.82 7.15
N ILE A 95 -11.36 15.93 6.51
CA ILE A 95 -12.81 16.09 6.27
C ILE A 95 -13.63 14.89 6.80
N VAL A 96 -13.12 14.26 7.85
CA VAL A 96 -13.88 13.25 8.60
C VAL A 96 -14.79 13.97 9.59
N GLU A 97 -16.11 13.84 9.45
CA GLU A 97 -17.08 14.37 10.41
C GLU A 97 -17.38 13.36 11.51
N ASP A 98 -17.49 12.08 11.13
CA ASP A 98 -17.69 10.97 12.05
C ASP A 98 -16.48 10.04 12.02
N SER A 99 -15.91 9.80 13.19
CA SER A 99 -14.74 8.93 13.33
C SER A 99 -15.06 7.43 13.19
N GLU A 100 -16.32 7.03 13.08
CA GLU A 100 -16.71 5.62 13.08
C GLU A 100 -16.02 4.82 11.98
N LYS A 101 -16.02 5.33 10.74
CA LYS A 101 -15.34 4.68 9.60
C LYS A 101 -13.83 4.57 9.82
N LEU A 102 -13.23 5.62 10.35
CA LEU A 102 -11.80 5.67 10.64
C LEU A 102 -11.43 4.67 11.73
N GLU A 103 -12.18 4.66 12.83
CA GLU A 103 -11.96 3.72 13.94
C GLU A 103 -12.22 2.28 13.54
N HIS A 104 -13.24 2.02 12.71
CA HIS A 104 -13.52 0.68 12.19
C HIS A 104 -12.35 0.16 11.35
N LEU A 105 -11.83 0.96 10.42
CA LEU A 105 -10.67 0.58 9.60
C LEU A 105 -9.39 0.42 10.44
N ARG A 106 -9.18 1.31 11.43
CA ARG A 106 -8.05 1.21 12.36
C ARG A 106 -8.08 -0.10 13.15
N GLY A 107 -9.19 -0.40 13.81
CA GLY A 107 -9.37 -1.62 14.59
C GLY A 107 -9.22 -2.89 13.76
N TYR A 108 -9.72 -2.86 12.52
CA TYR A 108 -9.53 -3.95 11.57
C TYR A 108 -8.04 -4.19 11.25
N CYS A 109 -7.29 -3.12 10.95
CA CYS A 109 -5.86 -3.21 10.65
C CYS A 109 -5.04 -3.66 11.86
N GLU A 110 -5.33 -3.12 13.05
CA GLU A 110 -4.67 -3.51 14.30
C GLU A 110 -4.88 -5.00 14.63
N GLY A 111 -6.11 -5.50 14.52
CA GLY A 111 -6.43 -6.90 14.76
C GLY A 111 -5.71 -7.88 13.81
N ARG A 112 -5.28 -7.41 12.65
CA ARG A 112 -4.53 -8.18 11.64
C ARG A 112 -3.05 -7.82 11.55
N GLN A 113 -2.58 -6.94 12.43
CA GLN A 113 -1.18 -6.45 12.44
C GLN A 113 -0.76 -5.82 11.12
N ILE A 114 -1.70 -5.18 10.42
CA ILE A 114 -1.43 -4.43 9.19
C ILE A 114 -0.97 -3.03 9.58
N PRO A 115 0.21 -2.55 9.15
CA PRO A 115 0.65 -1.20 9.43
C PRO A 115 -0.35 -0.18 8.87
N PHE A 116 -0.86 0.67 9.75
CA PHE A 116 -1.93 1.62 9.47
C PHE A 116 -1.44 3.06 9.64
N PHE A 117 -1.86 3.94 8.73
CA PHE A 117 -1.54 5.36 8.73
C PHE A 117 -2.78 6.20 8.49
N GLU A 118 -2.76 7.39 9.03
CA GLU A 118 -3.77 8.41 8.81
C GLU A 118 -3.14 9.57 8.07
N VAL A 119 -3.71 9.94 6.93
CA VAL A 119 -3.11 10.96 6.08
C VAL A 119 -4.16 11.92 5.49
N SER A 120 -3.74 13.16 5.35
CA SER A 120 -4.39 14.13 4.50
C SER A 120 -3.38 14.70 3.52
N SER A 121 -3.63 14.57 2.23
CA SER A 121 -2.80 15.22 1.21
C SER A 121 -3.03 16.74 1.17
N ALA A 122 -4.22 17.21 1.55
CA ALA A 122 -4.57 18.63 1.57
C ALA A 122 -3.80 19.41 2.66
N SER A 123 -3.71 18.83 3.87
CA SER A 123 -2.98 19.42 5.00
C SER A 123 -1.55 18.91 5.16
N ALA A 124 -1.13 17.92 4.34
CA ALA A 124 0.12 17.19 4.45
C ALA A 124 0.29 16.40 5.78
N MET A 125 -0.78 16.27 6.58
CA MET A 125 -0.77 15.52 7.83
C MET A 125 -0.50 14.03 7.57
N GLY A 126 0.39 13.40 8.35
CA GLY A 126 0.72 11.98 8.26
C GLY A 126 1.56 11.56 7.04
N VAL A 127 1.72 12.42 6.03
CA VAL A 127 2.37 12.07 4.76
C VAL A 127 3.86 11.74 4.92
N GLN A 128 4.61 12.55 5.67
CA GLN A 128 6.05 12.34 5.85
C GLN A 128 6.38 11.04 6.62
N PRO A 129 5.73 10.72 7.74
CA PRO A 129 5.88 9.43 8.41
C PRO A 129 5.57 8.24 7.50
N LEU A 130 4.49 8.32 6.71
CA LEU A 130 4.13 7.29 5.75
C LEU A 130 5.23 7.07 4.70
N ILE A 131 5.68 8.12 4.02
CA ILE A 131 6.74 8.06 3.00
C ILE A 131 8.01 7.44 3.58
N ARG A 132 8.41 7.87 4.77
CA ARG A 132 9.59 7.34 5.46
C ARG A 132 9.47 5.84 5.72
N THR A 133 8.32 5.40 6.24
CA THR A 133 8.08 3.99 6.55
C THR A 133 8.07 3.13 5.30
N LEU A 134 7.39 3.56 4.24
CA LEU A 134 7.39 2.88 2.95
C LEU A 134 8.81 2.76 2.37
N GLY A 135 9.57 3.83 2.41
CA GLY A 135 10.95 3.82 1.93
C GLY A 135 11.85 2.84 2.68
N LEU A 136 11.74 2.80 4.01
CA LEU A 136 12.47 1.82 4.83
C LEU A 136 12.03 0.38 4.52
N ALA A 137 10.75 0.15 4.31
CA ALA A 137 10.22 -1.16 3.92
C ALA A 137 10.77 -1.62 2.57
N VAL A 138 10.82 -0.73 1.56
CA VAL A 138 11.43 -1.03 0.26
C VAL A 138 12.90 -1.42 0.39
N VAL A 139 13.67 -0.68 1.17
CA VAL A 139 15.10 -0.97 1.40
C VAL A 139 15.27 -2.33 2.09
N LYS A 140 14.48 -2.60 3.12
CA LYS A 140 14.52 -3.87 3.87
C LYS A 140 14.20 -5.06 2.98
N TYR A 141 13.12 -4.97 2.20
CA TYR A 141 12.66 -6.04 1.31
C TYR A 141 13.69 -6.36 0.22
N ARG A 142 14.26 -5.33 -0.43
CA ARG A 142 15.30 -5.52 -1.45
C ARG A 142 16.56 -6.20 -0.90
N LYS A 143 16.99 -5.83 0.32
CA LYS A 143 18.12 -6.48 0.99
C LYS A 143 17.83 -7.96 1.25
N ALA A 144 16.64 -8.30 1.73
CA ALA A 144 16.24 -9.68 1.98
C ALA A 144 16.23 -10.51 0.68
N GLN A 145 15.68 -9.99 -0.41
CA GLN A 145 15.70 -10.68 -1.70
C GLN A 145 17.14 -10.91 -2.22
N THR A 146 18.02 -9.91 -2.09
CA THR A 146 19.42 -10.05 -2.50
C THR A 146 20.15 -11.11 -1.68
N ALA A 147 19.85 -11.24 -0.39
CA ALA A 147 20.45 -12.26 0.47
C ALA A 147 20.01 -13.67 0.06
N VAL A 148 18.72 -13.86 -0.24
CA VAL A 148 18.18 -15.16 -0.70
C VAL A 148 18.82 -15.57 -2.03
N LEU A 149 18.98 -14.65 -2.98
CA LEU A 149 19.62 -14.94 -4.27
C LEU A 149 21.09 -15.34 -4.13
N LYS A 150 21.80 -14.78 -3.16
CA LYS A 150 23.21 -15.14 -2.89
C LYS A 150 23.33 -16.50 -2.22
N SER A 151 22.47 -16.82 -1.24
CA SER A 151 22.48 -18.13 -0.58
C SER A 151 22.06 -19.28 -1.49
N GLY A 152 21.15 -19.06 -2.43
CA GLY A 152 20.75 -20.07 -3.42
C GLY A 152 21.78 -20.27 -4.55
N ALA A 153 22.71 -19.35 -4.74
CA ALA A 153 23.82 -19.51 -5.69
C ALA A 153 24.98 -20.37 -5.12
N ASP A 154 25.10 -20.46 -3.80
CA ASP A 154 26.14 -21.25 -3.13
C ASP A 154 25.76 -22.74 -2.95
N GLU A 155 24.50 -23.13 -3.20
CA GLU A 155 24.04 -24.53 -3.14
C GLU A 155 24.13 -25.29 -4.47
N VAL A 156 24.64 -24.69 -5.53
CA VAL A 156 24.77 -25.29 -6.88
C VAL A 156 26.24 -25.41 -7.30
N LEU A 157 27.08 -25.98 -6.43
CA LEU A 157 28.42 -26.45 -6.77
C LEU A 157 28.66 -27.86 -6.23
#